data_253083f3603a1f1b2b17fac0362144c6
#
_entry.id   253083f3603a1f1b2b17fac0362144c6
#
_cell.length_a   1.000
_cell.length_b   1.000
_cell.length_c   1.000
_cell.angle_alpha   90.00
_cell.angle_beta   90.00
_cell.angle_gamma   90.00
#
_symmetry.space_group_name_H-M   'P 1'
#
loop_
_entity.id
_entity.type
_entity.pdbx_description
1 polymer ?
#
loop_
_entity_poly.entity_id
_entity_poly.type
_entity_poly.pdbx_seq_one_letter_code
_entity_poly.pdbx_strand_id
1 'polypeptide(L)'
;FGSYVLEARLKVKSGALETAVNLTDRERECLTWTAQGKTSWEVGRILKISEKTVLFHLANVLQKLSVHSKHHAVVKALVSGLIQP
;
A
#
# COMPACT_ATOMS: atom_id res chain seq x y z
N PHE A 1 -16.85 24.57 9.10
CA PHE A 1 -16.50 24.05 8.97
C PHE A 1 -15.93 23.90 8.49
N GLY A 2 -15.78 24.01 8.44
CA GLY A 2 -15.28 23.49 8.09
C GLY A 2 -14.53 23.62 7.61
N SER A 3 -14.72 23.88 7.62
CA SER A 3 -13.99 23.71 7.33
C SER A 3 -13.19 23.75 7.39
N TYR A 4 -12.92 23.82 7.81
CA TYR A 4 -12.21 23.24 7.96
C TYR A 4 -11.76 22.67 8.09
N VAL A 5 -11.94 23.08 8.38
CA VAL A 5 -11.54 22.28 8.54
C VAL A 5 -11.35 21.77 8.17
N LEU A 6 -11.64 21.91 8.17
CA LEU A 6 -11.33 21.24 7.80
C LEU A 6 -10.70 21.38 7.00
N GLU A 7 -10.70 21.65 6.87
CA GLU A 7 -9.99 21.56 6.17
C GLU A 7 -9.01 21.56 6.02
N ALA A 8 -8.77 21.85 6.51
CA ALA A 8 -7.89 21.53 6.44
C ALA A 8 -7.37 21.05 6.68
N ARG A 9 -7.59 20.84 7.17
CA ARG A 9 -7.15 20.06 7.40
C ARG A 9 -6.93 19.37 6.93
N LEU A 10 -7.29 19.56 6.90
CA LEU A 10 -7.04 18.81 6.41
C LEU A 10 -6.45 18.83 5.61
N LYS A 11 -6.33 19.02 5.37
CA LYS A 11 -5.61 18.80 4.69
C LYS A 11 -4.50 18.93 4.62
N VAL A 12 -4.22 19.15 5.09
CA VAL A 12 -3.25 18.92 5.06
C VAL A 12 -2.54 18.52 5.53
N LYS A 13 -2.35 18.34 5.88
CA LYS A 13 -1.67 17.83 6.27
C LYS A 13 -1.33 16.75 6.40
N SER A 14 -1.25 16.71 6.88
CA SER A 14 -1.04 15.27 6.98
C SER A 14 -0.94 14.61 5.66
N GLY A 15 -1.69 15.02 4.80
CA GLY A 15 -1.65 14.46 3.46
C GLY A 15 -0.28 14.55 2.84
N ALA A 16 0.44 15.60 3.17
CA ALA A 16 1.76 15.79 2.62
C ALA A 16 2.70 14.64 2.97
N LEU A 17 2.59 14.12 4.18
CA LEU A 17 3.42 13.01 4.58
C LEU A 17 3.08 11.75 3.79
N GLU A 18 1.82 11.54 3.57
CA GLU A 18 1.38 10.37 2.83
C GLU A 18 1.79 10.43 1.39
N THR A 19 1.81 11.62 0.83
CA THR A 19 2.22 11.76 -0.57
C THR A 19 3.69 11.50 -0.75
N ALA A 20 4.47 11.45 0.33
CA ALA A 20 5.87 11.12 0.22
C ALA A 20 6.11 9.64 -0.01
N VAL A 21 5.11 8.79 0.23
CA VAL A 21 5.26 7.36 0.04
C VAL A 21 5.12 7.03 -1.44
N ASN A 22 6.14 6.38 -1.98
CA ASN A 22 6.16 5.99 -3.38
C ASN A 22 6.38 4.49 -3.48
N LEU A 23 5.37 3.80 -3.99
CA LEU A 23 5.51 2.37 -4.26
C LEU A 23 5.95 2.19 -5.70
N THR A 24 6.86 1.24 -5.92
CA THR A 24 7.20 0.85 -7.28
C THR A 24 5.99 0.15 -7.89
N ASP A 25 6.00 0.02 -9.22
CA ASP A 25 4.90 -0.67 -9.90
C ASP A 25 4.75 -2.10 -9.39
N ARG A 26 5.86 -2.82 -9.20
CA ARG A 26 5.80 -4.19 -8.69
C ARG A 26 5.29 -4.25 -7.26
N GLU A 27 5.70 -3.31 -6.44
CA GLU A 27 5.21 -3.26 -5.06
C GLU A 27 3.70 -3.04 -5.04
N ARG A 28 3.22 -2.11 -5.87
CA ARG A 28 1.79 -1.84 -5.96
C ARG A 28 1.03 -3.06 -6.46
N GLU A 29 1.55 -3.72 -7.49
CA GLU A 29 0.91 -4.91 -8.04
C GLU A 29 0.83 -6.01 -6.99
N CYS A 30 1.93 -6.27 -6.29
CA CYS A 30 1.95 -7.30 -5.26
C CYS A 30 0.93 -6.99 -4.16
N LEU A 31 0.87 -5.74 -3.74
CA LEU A 31 -0.04 -5.35 -2.68
C LEU A 31 -1.50 -5.42 -3.15
N THR A 32 -1.76 -5.02 -4.38
CA THR A 32 -3.11 -5.05 -4.94
C THR A 32 -3.63 -6.49 -4.98
N TRP A 33 -2.83 -7.44 -5.46
CA TRP A 33 -3.24 -8.84 -5.48
C TRP A 33 -3.40 -9.40 -4.08
N THR A 34 -2.55 -8.98 -3.15
CA THR A 34 -2.69 -9.38 -1.75
C THR A 34 -4.02 -8.88 -1.20
N ALA A 35 -4.41 -7.66 -1.55
CA ALA A 35 -5.69 -7.11 -1.12
C ALA A 35 -6.87 -7.89 -1.70
N GLN A 36 -6.67 -8.56 -2.83
CA GLN A 36 -7.68 -9.40 -3.43
C GLN A 36 -7.73 -10.80 -2.80
N GLY A 37 -6.89 -11.05 -1.80
CA GLY A 37 -6.90 -12.32 -1.10
C GLY A 37 -5.94 -13.36 -1.67
N LYS A 38 -5.06 -12.97 -2.59
CA LYS A 38 -4.12 -13.92 -3.17
C LYS A 38 -2.95 -14.16 -2.22
N THR A 39 -2.48 -15.41 -2.19
CA THR A 39 -1.26 -15.74 -1.45
C THR A 39 -0.05 -15.23 -2.22
N SER A 40 1.09 -15.15 -1.53
CA SER A 40 2.32 -14.73 -2.19
C SER A 40 2.70 -15.66 -3.33
N TRP A 41 2.44 -16.97 -3.17
CA TRP A 41 2.68 -17.93 -4.23
C TRP A 41 1.82 -17.62 -5.45
N GLU A 42 0.53 -17.36 -5.22
CA GLU A 42 -0.39 -17.03 -6.30
C GLU A 42 0.02 -15.74 -7.01
N VAL A 43 0.40 -14.73 -6.24
CA VAL A 43 0.86 -13.47 -6.82
C VAL A 43 2.07 -13.71 -7.71
N GLY A 44 3.00 -14.54 -7.25
CA GLY A 44 4.17 -14.88 -8.04
C GLY A 44 3.79 -15.52 -9.37
N ARG A 45 2.80 -16.41 -9.34
CA ARG A 45 2.31 -17.04 -10.57
C ARG A 45 1.68 -16.03 -11.50
N ILE A 46 0.89 -15.12 -10.96
CA ILE A 46 0.22 -14.10 -11.77
C ILE A 46 1.22 -13.16 -12.41
N LEU A 47 2.19 -12.72 -11.65
CA LEU A 47 3.16 -11.73 -12.12
C LEU A 47 4.38 -12.37 -12.78
N LYS A 48 4.45 -13.71 -12.76
CA LYS A 48 5.56 -14.46 -13.36
C LYS A 48 6.90 -14.13 -12.70
N ILE A 49 6.87 -14.05 -11.39
CA ILE A 49 8.07 -13.88 -10.58
C ILE A 49 8.01 -14.91 -9.44
N SER A 50 9.12 -15.12 -8.76
CA SER A 50 9.15 -16.11 -7.68
C SER A 50 8.38 -15.61 -6.47
N GLU A 51 7.92 -16.55 -5.66
CA GLU A 51 7.29 -16.20 -4.38
C GLU A 51 8.24 -15.38 -3.52
N LYS A 52 9.50 -15.73 -3.53
CA LYS A 52 10.51 -15.01 -2.75
C LYS A 52 10.57 -13.55 -3.18
N THR A 53 10.51 -13.30 -4.49
CA THR A 53 10.51 -11.94 -5.01
C THR A 53 9.25 -11.18 -4.58
N VAL A 54 8.10 -11.86 -4.59
CA VAL A 54 6.86 -11.24 -4.10
C VAL A 54 7.03 -10.83 -2.63
N LEU A 55 7.58 -11.73 -1.82
CA LEU A 55 7.79 -11.43 -0.40
C LEU A 55 8.76 -10.28 -0.20
N PHE A 56 9.77 -10.19 -1.07
CA PHE A 56 10.70 -9.06 -1.04
C PHE A 56 9.97 -7.74 -1.30
N HIS A 57 9.12 -7.70 -2.33
CA HIS A 57 8.37 -6.49 -2.64
C HIS A 57 7.42 -6.13 -1.50
N LEU A 58 6.74 -7.12 -0.92
CA LEU A 58 5.83 -6.86 0.18
C LEU A 58 6.55 -6.37 1.42
N ALA A 59 7.74 -6.90 1.69
CA ALA A 59 8.54 -6.42 2.82
C ALA A 59 8.90 -4.95 2.65
N ASN A 60 9.24 -4.55 1.43
CA ASN A 60 9.53 -3.16 1.15
C ASN A 60 8.30 -2.28 1.33
N VAL A 61 7.12 -2.78 0.94
CA VAL A 61 5.87 -2.06 1.16
C VAL A 61 5.64 -1.82 2.65
N LEU A 62 5.81 -2.87 3.46
CA LEU A 62 5.61 -2.75 4.90
C LEU A 62 6.52 -1.67 5.47
N GLN A 63 7.77 -1.66 5.04
CA GLN A 63 8.73 -0.69 5.51
C GLN A 63 8.35 0.72 5.08
N LYS A 64 7.96 0.89 3.83
CA LYS A 64 7.58 2.20 3.30
C LYS A 64 6.34 2.75 4.00
N LEU A 65 5.40 1.88 4.35
CA LEU A 65 4.18 2.30 5.03
C LEU A 65 4.32 2.34 6.54
N SER A 66 5.46 1.92 7.07
CA SER A 66 5.73 1.89 8.51
C SER A 66 4.72 1.03 9.25
N VAL A 67 4.44 -0.14 8.71
CA VAL A 67 3.51 -1.08 9.31
C VAL A 67 4.20 -2.43 9.47
N HIS A 68 3.58 -3.33 10.22
CA HIS A 68 4.21 -4.60 10.58
C HIS A 68 3.50 -5.82 10.03
N SER A 69 2.37 -5.66 9.35
CA SER A 69 1.64 -6.80 8.81
C SER A 69 1.08 -6.47 7.45
N LYS A 70 0.88 -7.52 6.64
CA LYS A 70 0.29 -7.35 5.31
C LYS A 70 -1.11 -6.77 5.41
N HIS A 71 -1.89 -7.25 6.37
CA HIS A 71 -3.25 -6.77 6.55
C HIS A 71 -3.26 -5.27 6.80
N HIS A 72 -2.41 -4.82 7.72
CA HIS A 72 -2.33 -3.39 8.04
C HIS A 72 -1.87 -2.59 6.81
N ALA A 73 -0.94 -3.15 6.04
CA ALA A 73 -0.46 -2.48 4.84
C ALA A 73 -1.58 -2.31 3.81
N VAL A 74 -2.40 -3.35 3.62
CA VAL A 74 -3.52 -3.30 2.70
C VAL A 74 -4.51 -2.23 3.13
N VAL A 75 -4.89 -2.22 4.40
CA VAL A 75 -5.85 -1.24 4.90
C VAL A 75 -5.31 0.17 4.72
N LYS A 76 -4.07 0.39 5.11
CA LYS A 76 -3.47 1.71 5.02
C LYS A 76 -3.37 2.18 3.57
N ALA A 77 -3.00 1.28 2.67
CA ALA A 77 -2.88 1.61 1.25
C ALA A 77 -4.23 1.93 0.62
N LEU A 78 -5.28 1.21 1.01
CA LEU A 78 -6.62 1.50 0.50
C LEU A 78 -7.11 2.85 1.00
N VAL A 79 -6.91 3.12 2.29
CA VAL A 79 -7.36 4.38 2.88
C VAL A 79 -6.65 5.57 2.24
N SER A 80 -5.37 5.43 1.98
CA SER A 80 -4.59 6.54 1.42
C SER A 80 -4.62 6.60 -0.11
N GLY A 81 -5.31 5.66 -0.75
CA GLY A 81 -5.45 5.69 -2.20
C GLY A 81 -4.25 5.17 -2.97
N LEU A 82 -3.30 4.51 -2.30
CA LEU A 82 -2.14 3.94 -2.96
C LEU A 82 -2.52 2.75 -3.84
N ILE A 83 -3.55 2.02 -3.44
CA ILE A 83 -4.09 0.93 -4.26
C ILE A 83 -5.60 1.08 -4.32
N GLN A 84 -6.20 0.43 -5.31
CA GLN A 84 -7.64 0.46 -5.51
C GLN A 84 -8.26 -0.85 -5.04
N PRO A 85 -9.51 -0.82 -4.53
CA PRO A 85 -10.18 -2.06 -4.11
C PRO A 85 -10.44 -3.00 -5.26
#